data_74dbf817668d68f808678970eb5030e1
#
_entry.id   74dbf817668d68f808678970eb5030e1
#
_cell.length_a   1.000
_cell.length_b   1.000
_cell.length_c   1.000
_cell.angle_alpha   90.00
_cell.angle_beta   90.00
_cell.angle_gamma   90.00
#
_symmetry.space_group_name_H-M   'P 1'
#
loop_
_entity.id
_entity.type
_entity.pdbx_description
1 polymer ?
#
loop_
_entity_poly.entity_id
_entity_poly.type
_entity_poly.pdbx_seq_one_letter_code
_entity_poly.pdbx_strand_id
1 'polypeptide(L)'
;TMMTHFLRSYSLLCIRTCHRRGAFAMGGMAAQIPIKNDPVANEQALAKVRADKEREAGDGHDGTWVAHPALVAVAMEVFDRLMPTPNQLQRLREDVQVGARDLLAIPEGTITAEGLANNVSVSLQYMAAWLAGNGCVPINNLMEDAATAEISRAQIWQWIRHPGGVLDDGRRVTLAMFRELLA
;
A
#
# COMPACT_ATOMS: atom_id res chain seq x y z
N THR A 1 2.64 4.25 4.48
CA THR A 1 2.37 2.93 5.07
C THR A 1 1.00 2.90 5.72
N MET A 2 0.41 1.72 5.90
CA MET A 2 -0.90 1.54 6.54
C MET A 2 -0.96 2.01 8.01
N MET A 3 0.17 2.41 8.58
CA MET A 3 0.26 2.96 9.95
C MET A 3 0.16 4.50 9.99
N THR A 4 0.15 5.20 8.86
CA THR A 4 -0.10 6.65 8.86
C THR A 4 -1.52 6.94 9.34
N HIS A 5 -1.72 8.12 9.94
CA HIS A 5 -3.01 8.48 10.55
C HIS A 5 -4.19 8.33 9.57
N PHE A 6 -4.04 8.85 8.36
CA PHE A 6 -5.07 8.74 7.32
C PHE A 6 -5.40 7.28 6.99
N LEU A 7 -4.40 6.47 6.60
CA LEU A 7 -4.63 5.08 6.16
C LEU A 7 -5.12 4.19 7.30
N ARG A 8 -4.64 4.44 8.53
CA ARG A 8 -5.13 3.75 9.72
C ARG A 8 -6.60 4.08 9.98
N SER A 9 -6.97 5.35 9.94
CA SER A 9 -8.35 5.81 10.13
C SER A 9 -9.28 5.26 9.05
N TYR A 10 -8.85 5.30 7.78
CA TYR A 10 -9.58 4.74 6.65
C TYR A 10 -9.87 3.25 6.83
N SER A 11 -8.85 2.46 7.16
CA SER A 11 -8.98 1.00 7.36
C SER A 11 -9.97 0.67 8.49
N LEU A 12 -9.84 1.33 9.62
CA LEU A 12 -10.74 1.11 10.77
C LEU A 12 -12.18 1.54 10.48
N LEU A 13 -12.37 2.64 9.78
CA LEU A 13 -13.69 3.11 9.35
C LEU A 13 -14.34 2.12 8.36
N CYS A 14 -13.54 1.53 7.46
CA CYS A 14 -14.01 0.49 6.54
C CYS A 14 -14.57 -0.70 7.30
N ILE A 15 -13.83 -1.26 8.26
CA ILE A 15 -14.29 -2.39 9.09
C ILE A 15 -15.60 -2.04 9.80
N ARG A 16 -15.62 -0.93 10.53
CA ARG A 16 -16.82 -0.47 11.24
C ARG A 16 -18.03 -0.32 10.31
N THR A 17 -17.81 0.29 9.16
CA THR A 17 -18.89 0.54 8.19
C THR A 17 -19.45 -0.74 7.62
N CYS A 18 -18.60 -1.69 7.25
CA CYS A 18 -18.98 -2.99 6.71
C CYS A 18 -19.72 -3.81 7.76
N HIS A 19 -19.15 -4.00 8.95
CA HIS A 19 -19.72 -4.84 10.00
C HIS A 19 -21.09 -4.33 10.49
N ARG A 20 -21.26 -3.01 10.61
CA ARG A 20 -22.58 -2.43 10.96
C ARG A 20 -23.67 -2.71 9.93
N ARG A 21 -23.29 -3.13 8.74
CA ARG A 21 -24.21 -3.50 7.64
C ARG A 21 -24.23 -5.00 7.38
N GLY A 22 -23.58 -5.79 8.22
CA GLY A 22 -23.48 -7.24 8.03
C GLY A 22 -22.66 -7.64 6.78
N ALA A 23 -21.80 -6.77 6.30
CA ALA A 23 -20.90 -7.00 5.16
C ALA A 23 -19.49 -7.30 5.64
N PHE A 24 -18.80 -8.20 4.93
CA PHE A 24 -17.39 -8.51 5.20
C PHE A 24 -16.49 -7.32 4.88
N ALA A 25 -15.51 -7.07 5.74
CA ALA A 25 -14.44 -6.11 5.52
C ALA A 25 -13.19 -6.85 5.07
N MET A 26 -12.78 -6.65 3.80
CA MET A 26 -11.58 -7.25 3.25
C MET A 26 -10.38 -6.33 3.44
N GLY A 27 -9.28 -6.88 3.90
CA GLY A 27 -8.01 -6.21 3.98
C GLY A 27 -7.38 -5.98 2.61
N GLY A 28 -6.31 -5.21 2.56
CA GLY A 28 -5.59 -4.89 1.34
C GLY A 28 -4.58 -5.97 0.92
N MET A 29 -3.93 -5.73 -0.19
CA MET A 29 -2.85 -6.56 -0.69
C MET A 29 -1.49 -5.98 -0.27
N ALA A 30 -0.68 -6.75 0.45
CA ALA A 30 0.74 -6.47 0.56
C ALA A 30 1.39 -6.80 -0.79
N ALA A 31 2.07 -5.81 -1.39
CA ALA A 31 2.60 -5.94 -2.76
C ALA A 31 3.87 -6.82 -2.85
N GLN A 32 4.46 -7.22 -1.73
CA GLN A 32 5.63 -8.10 -1.68
C GLN A 32 5.36 -9.42 -2.38
N ILE A 33 6.36 -9.89 -3.12
CA ILE A 33 6.36 -11.22 -3.75
C ILE A 33 7.57 -12.02 -3.26
N PRO A 34 7.53 -13.37 -3.33
CA PRO A 34 8.67 -14.19 -2.96
C PRO A 34 9.91 -13.89 -3.81
N ILE A 35 11.06 -13.79 -3.17
CA ILE A 35 12.36 -13.49 -3.81
C ILE A 35 13.19 -14.77 -3.86
N LYS A 36 13.41 -15.32 -5.06
CA LYS A 36 13.99 -16.65 -5.24
C LYS A 36 15.50 -16.70 -4.99
N ASN A 37 16.23 -15.64 -5.34
CA ASN A 37 17.69 -15.67 -5.38
C ASN A 37 18.37 -14.93 -4.22
N ASP A 38 17.59 -14.48 -3.24
CA ASP A 38 18.07 -13.81 -2.04
C ASP A 38 17.24 -14.24 -0.82
N PRO A 39 17.72 -15.23 -0.05
CA PRO A 39 16.99 -15.72 1.12
C PRO A 39 16.77 -14.67 2.20
N VAL A 40 17.71 -13.75 2.37
CA VAL A 40 17.59 -12.67 3.39
C VAL A 40 16.54 -11.67 3.00
N ALA A 41 16.55 -11.19 1.75
CA ALA A 41 15.53 -10.30 1.23
C ALA A 41 14.15 -10.98 1.20
N ASN A 42 14.10 -12.28 0.88
CA ASN A 42 12.85 -13.05 0.92
C ASN A 42 12.27 -13.12 2.33
N GLU A 43 13.09 -13.44 3.35
CA GLU A 43 12.62 -13.46 4.74
C GLU A 43 12.07 -12.09 5.19
N GLN A 44 12.75 -11.01 4.83
CA GLN A 44 12.30 -9.66 5.10
C GLN A 44 10.96 -9.33 4.40
N ALA A 45 10.78 -9.78 3.15
CA ALA A 45 9.53 -9.62 2.42
C ALA A 45 8.39 -10.39 3.09
N LEU A 46 8.63 -11.65 3.46
CA LEU A 46 7.63 -12.48 4.16
C LEU A 46 7.28 -11.92 5.55
N ALA A 47 8.25 -11.39 6.28
CA ALA A 47 8.02 -10.73 7.56
C ALA A 47 7.10 -9.49 7.41
N LYS A 48 7.28 -8.70 6.35
CA LYS A 48 6.39 -7.56 6.04
C LYS A 48 4.96 -8.02 5.73
N VAL A 49 4.82 -9.08 4.92
CA VAL A 49 3.49 -9.67 4.63
C VAL A 49 2.84 -10.16 5.93
N ARG A 50 3.56 -10.91 6.75
CA ARG A 50 3.03 -11.41 8.04
C ARG A 50 2.56 -10.27 8.94
N ALA A 51 3.36 -9.25 9.14
CA ALA A 51 3.02 -8.10 9.97
C ALA A 51 1.77 -7.34 9.43
N ASP A 52 1.64 -7.25 8.09
CA ASP A 52 0.46 -6.66 7.47
C ASP A 52 -0.80 -7.49 7.76
N LYS A 53 -0.75 -8.80 7.63
CA LYS A 53 -1.88 -9.69 7.91
C LYS A 53 -2.22 -9.76 9.39
N GLU A 54 -1.23 -9.70 10.28
CA GLU A 54 -1.45 -9.60 11.73
C GLU A 54 -2.20 -8.32 12.11
N ARG A 55 -1.84 -7.20 11.51
CA ARG A 55 -2.57 -5.94 11.67
C ARG A 55 -4.01 -6.07 11.15
N GLU A 56 -4.22 -6.57 9.94
CA GLU A 56 -5.54 -6.70 9.33
C GLU A 56 -6.46 -7.60 10.15
N ALA A 57 -6.05 -8.82 10.45
CA ALA A 57 -6.83 -9.76 11.25
C ALA A 57 -7.07 -9.22 12.67
N GLY A 58 -6.04 -8.63 13.29
CA GLY A 58 -6.13 -8.01 14.61
C GLY A 58 -7.08 -6.81 14.66
N ASP A 59 -7.20 -6.04 13.59
CA ASP A 59 -8.12 -4.92 13.49
C ASP A 59 -9.57 -5.35 13.29
N GLY A 60 -9.80 -6.52 12.71
CA GLY A 60 -11.14 -7.05 12.50
C GLY A 60 -11.52 -7.31 11.05
N HIS A 61 -10.57 -7.30 10.10
CA HIS A 61 -10.89 -7.73 8.74
C HIS A 61 -11.27 -9.21 8.70
N ASP A 62 -12.18 -9.56 7.81
CA ASP A 62 -12.70 -10.92 7.63
C ASP A 62 -11.88 -11.75 6.65
N GLY A 63 -10.96 -11.14 5.97
CA GLY A 63 -10.06 -11.75 4.99
C GLY A 63 -9.11 -10.73 4.40
N THR A 64 -8.32 -11.17 3.42
CA THR A 64 -7.28 -10.34 2.82
C THR A 64 -6.96 -10.75 1.38
N TRP A 65 -6.10 -9.97 0.73
CA TRP A 65 -5.51 -10.26 -0.57
C TRP A 65 -4.02 -10.54 -0.46
N VAL A 66 -3.50 -11.36 -1.37
CA VAL A 66 -2.07 -11.62 -1.51
C VAL A 66 -1.62 -11.40 -2.96
N ALA A 67 -0.42 -10.88 -3.15
CA ALA A 67 0.14 -10.58 -4.46
C ALA A 67 0.64 -11.83 -5.22
N HIS A 68 0.80 -12.96 -4.55
CA HIS A 68 1.34 -14.18 -5.13
C HIS A 68 0.76 -15.42 -4.44
N PRO A 69 0.43 -16.51 -5.19
CA PRO A 69 -0.15 -17.72 -4.59
C PRO A 69 0.65 -18.33 -3.45
N ALA A 70 1.98 -18.24 -3.49
CA ALA A 70 2.85 -18.75 -2.41
C ALA A 70 2.68 -18.02 -1.07
N LEU A 71 2.03 -16.85 -1.06
CA LEU A 71 1.77 -16.07 0.16
C LEU A 71 0.45 -16.47 0.83
N VAL A 72 -0.37 -17.31 0.19
CA VAL A 72 -1.64 -17.78 0.75
C VAL A 72 -1.41 -18.49 2.08
N ALA A 73 -0.41 -19.36 2.17
CA ALA A 73 -0.10 -20.09 3.41
C ALA A 73 0.28 -19.14 4.55
N VAL A 74 1.02 -18.07 4.26
CA VAL A 74 1.41 -17.05 5.26
C VAL A 74 0.18 -16.28 5.76
N ALA A 75 -0.72 -15.90 4.85
CA ALA A 75 -1.95 -15.21 5.23
C ALA A 75 -2.89 -16.12 6.03
N MET A 76 -3.06 -17.38 5.60
CA MET A 76 -3.89 -18.38 6.29
C MET A 76 -3.41 -18.64 7.71
N GLU A 77 -2.09 -18.86 7.91
CA GLU A 77 -1.51 -19.05 9.25
C GLU A 77 -1.89 -17.91 10.22
N VAL A 78 -1.86 -16.68 9.74
CA VAL A 78 -2.20 -15.51 10.58
C VAL A 78 -3.70 -15.45 10.85
N PHE A 79 -4.53 -15.57 9.80
CA PHE A 79 -5.98 -15.47 9.95
C PHE A 79 -6.55 -16.63 10.77
N ASP A 80 -6.10 -17.88 10.56
CA ASP A 80 -6.54 -19.05 11.35
C ASP A 80 -6.23 -18.86 12.84
N ARG A 81 -5.10 -18.21 13.16
CA ARG A 81 -4.71 -17.94 14.55
C ARG A 81 -5.51 -16.81 15.18
N LEU A 82 -5.75 -15.70 14.45
CA LEU A 82 -6.33 -14.46 14.99
C LEU A 82 -7.83 -14.34 14.75
N MET A 83 -8.39 -15.10 13.81
CA MET A 83 -9.80 -15.19 13.50
C MET A 83 -10.23 -16.68 13.55
N PRO A 84 -10.39 -17.27 14.75
CA PRO A 84 -10.74 -18.69 14.89
C PRO A 84 -12.19 -19.00 14.52
N THR A 85 -12.97 -18.01 14.16
CA THR A 85 -14.36 -18.10 13.68
C THR A 85 -14.43 -17.84 12.18
N PRO A 86 -15.50 -18.19 11.46
CA PRO A 86 -15.61 -17.98 10.02
C PRO A 86 -15.51 -16.53 9.56
N ASN A 87 -15.75 -15.57 10.44
CA ASN A 87 -15.65 -14.13 10.18
C ASN A 87 -15.58 -13.34 11.49
N GLN A 88 -15.46 -12.01 11.38
CA GLN A 88 -15.44 -11.07 12.51
C GLN A 88 -16.64 -10.09 12.50
N LEU A 89 -17.73 -10.40 11.82
CA LEU A 89 -18.91 -9.51 11.67
C LEU A 89 -19.47 -9.00 13.00
N GLN A 90 -19.33 -9.79 14.08
CA GLN A 90 -19.78 -9.38 15.42
C GLN A 90 -18.89 -8.30 16.06
N ARG A 91 -17.72 -8.06 15.50
CA ARG A 91 -16.78 -7.04 15.95
C ARG A 91 -17.12 -5.69 15.33
N LEU A 92 -18.15 -5.02 15.84
CA LEU A 92 -18.74 -3.81 15.26
C LEU A 92 -17.82 -2.59 15.29
N ARG A 93 -16.69 -2.64 16.01
CA ARG A 93 -15.72 -1.56 16.16
C ARG A 93 -16.35 -0.22 16.56
N GLU A 94 -17.19 -0.25 17.59
CA GLU A 94 -17.82 0.95 18.14
C GLU A 94 -16.82 1.90 18.80
N ASP A 95 -15.64 1.40 19.15
CA ASP A 95 -14.47 2.14 19.60
C ASP A 95 -13.92 3.12 18.55
N VAL A 96 -14.18 2.89 17.27
CA VAL A 96 -13.64 3.68 16.17
C VAL A 96 -14.42 4.98 16.00
N GLN A 97 -13.73 6.11 16.17
CA GLN A 97 -14.26 7.46 15.97
C GLN A 97 -13.43 8.14 14.87
N VAL A 98 -13.92 8.14 13.64
CA VAL A 98 -13.25 8.71 12.47
C VAL A 98 -14.18 9.71 11.80
N GLY A 99 -13.70 10.93 11.59
CA GLY A 99 -14.40 12.00 10.90
C GLY A 99 -13.61 12.54 9.70
N ALA A 100 -14.15 13.58 9.08
CA ALA A 100 -13.52 14.21 7.92
C ALA A 100 -12.08 14.68 8.20
N ARG A 101 -11.82 15.19 9.40
CA ARG A 101 -10.47 15.65 9.81
C ARG A 101 -9.43 14.53 9.70
N ASP A 102 -9.79 13.32 10.13
CA ASP A 102 -8.87 12.17 10.11
C ASP A 102 -8.59 11.71 8.68
N LEU A 103 -9.60 11.75 7.81
CA LEU A 103 -9.52 11.34 6.41
C LEU A 103 -8.87 12.41 5.51
N LEU A 104 -8.74 13.64 5.99
CA LEU A 104 -8.08 14.74 5.28
C LEU A 104 -6.70 15.07 5.86
N ALA A 105 -6.27 14.36 6.90
CA ALA A 105 -4.96 14.56 7.50
C ALA A 105 -3.85 14.16 6.53
N ILE A 106 -2.98 15.11 6.21
CA ILE A 106 -1.82 14.88 5.35
C ILE A 106 -0.75 14.16 6.18
N PRO A 107 -0.27 12.98 5.75
CA PRO A 107 0.79 12.27 6.46
C PRO A 107 2.08 13.09 6.49
N GLU A 108 2.76 13.07 7.63
CA GLU A 108 4.12 13.59 7.72
C GLU A 108 5.09 12.64 7.01
N GLY A 109 6.10 13.19 6.37
CA GLY A 109 7.12 12.42 5.66
C GLY A 109 8.05 13.32 4.87
N THR A 110 9.09 12.72 4.31
CA THR A 110 10.08 13.39 3.47
C THR A 110 9.91 12.97 2.01
N ILE A 111 10.19 13.90 1.11
CA ILE A 111 10.29 13.61 -0.32
C ILE A 111 11.77 13.45 -0.64
N THR A 112 12.19 12.28 -1.10
CA THR A 112 13.58 12.00 -1.40
C THR A 112 13.83 12.01 -2.90
N ALA A 113 15.08 12.30 -3.32
CA ALA A 113 15.47 12.20 -4.73
C ALA A 113 15.30 10.77 -5.27
N GLU A 114 15.61 9.77 -4.45
CA GLU A 114 15.40 8.36 -4.79
C GLU A 114 13.89 8.04 -4.97
N GLY A 115 13.03 8.55 -4.08
CA GLY A 115 11.58 8.35 -4.19
C GLY A 115 11.00 9.00 -5.44
N LEU A 116 11.49 10.18 -5.83
CA LEU A 116 11.11 10.82 -7.08
C LEU A 116 11.55 9.99 -8.30
N ALA A 117 12.79 9.53 -8.33
CA ALA A 117 13.31 8.67 -9.40
C ALA A 117 12.56 7.35 -9.48
N ASN A 118 12.25 6.74 -8.33
CA ASN A 118 11.45 5.51 -8.28
C ASN A 118 10.05 5.72 -8.84
N ASN A 119 9.35 6.80 -8.50
CA ASN A 119 8.03 7.11 -9.05
C ASN A 119 8.06 7.26 -10.58
N VAL A 120 9.09 7.89 -11.13
CA VAL A 120 9.27 8.01 -12.59
C VAL A 120 9.51 6.63 -13.20
N SER A 121 10.46 5.87 -12.65
CA SER A 121 10.85 4.55 -13.15
C SER A 121 9.68 3.56 -13.13
N VAL A 122 8.98 3.46 -12.02
CA VAL A 122 7.83 2.54 -11.86
C VAL A 122 6.71 2.90 -12.83
N SER A 123 6.40 4.20 -12.99
CA SER A 123 5.39 4.65 -13.94
C SER A 123 5.73 4.25 -15.38
N LEU A 124 6.98 4.43 -15.80
CA LEU A 124 7.43 4.07 -17.15
C LEU A 124 7.39 2.56 -17.38
N GLN A 125 7.94 1.77 -16.44
CA GLN A 125 7.97 0.31 -16.54
C GLN A 125 6.55 -0.27 -16.56
N TYR A 126 5.66 0.25 -15.70
CA TYR A 126 4.28 -0.19 -15.71
C TYR A 126 3.58 0.16 -17.01
N MET A 127 3.70 1.40 -17.52
CA MET A 127 3.11 1.80 -18.78
C MET A 127 3.60 0.96 -19.95
N ALA A 128 4.88 0.64 -20.00
CA ALA A 128 5.45 -0.25 -21.03
C ALA A 128 4.84 -1.66 -20.97
N ALA A 129 4.71 -2.23 -19.77
CA ALA A 129 4.10 -3.55 -19.58
C ALA A 129 2.61 -3.53 -19.94
N TRP A 130 1.88 -2.50 -19.55
CA TRP A 130 0.47 -2.34 -19.85
C TRP A 130 0.21 -2.21 -21.35
N LEU A 131 1.00 -1.42 -22.06
CA LEU A 131 0.93 -1.31 -23.53
C LEU A 131 1.26 -2.63 -24.23
N ALA A 132 2.07 -3.49 -23.62
CA ALA A 132 2.34 -4.85 -24.09
C ALA A 132 1.24 -5.87 -23.69
N GLY A 133 0.14 -5.44 -23.07
CA GLY A 133 -0.99 -6.28 -22.69
C GLY A 133 -0.89 -6.91 -21.29
N ASN A 134 0.04 -6.46 -20.45
CA ASN A 134 0.21 -6.98 -19.08
C ASN A 134 -0.17 -5.91 -18.04
N GLY A 135 -1.30 -6.11 -17.35
CA GLY A 135 -1.84 -5.15 -16.37
C GLY A 135 -1.36 -5.33 -14.93
N CYS A 136 -0.52 -6.34 -14.65
CA CYS A 136 0.05 -6.61 -13.33
C CYS A 136 1.46 -7.16 -13.51
N VAL A 137 2.47 -6.44 -13.02
CA VAL A 137 3.87 -6.73 -13.34
C VAL A 137 4.78 -6.59 -12.13
N PRO A 138 5.72 -7.54 -11.91
CA PRO A 138 6.73 -7.42 -10.86
C PRO A 138 7.74 -6.31 -11.22
N ILE A 139 7.84 -5.30 -10.37
CA ILE A 139 8.85 -4.24 -10.46
C ILE A 139 9.47 -4.09 -9.09
N ASN A 140 10.79 -4.10 -8.98
CA ASN A 140 11.53 -3.96 -7.72
C ASN A 140 11.07 -4.93 -6.61
N ASN A 141 10.75 -6.18 -6.96
CA ASN A 141 10.21 -7.23 -6.06
C ASN A 141 8.83 -6.88 -5.45
N LEU A 142 8.09 -5.99 -6.08
CA LEU A 142 6.70 -5.68 -5.74
C LEU A 142 5.79 -5.98 -6.94
N MET A 143 4.60 -6.48 -6.66
CA MET A 143 3.58 -6.65 -7.69
C MET A 143 2.86 -5.32 -7.91
N GLU A 144 3.15 -4.69 -9.04
CA GLU A 144 2.63 -3.37 -9.38
C GLU A 144 1.45 -3.46 -10.35
N ASP A 145 0.50 -2.56 -10.18
CA ASP A 145 -0.70 -2.44 -11.00
C ASP A 145 -0.97 -0.99 -11.43
N ALA A 146 -2.10 -0.74 -12.09
CA ALA A 146 -2.48 0.59 -12.57
C ALA A 146 -2.56 1.63 -11.45
N ALA A 147 -2.93 1.21 -10.23
CA ALA A 147 -3.01 2.14 -9.08
C ALA A 147 -1.63 2.68 -8.71
N THR A 148 -0.59 1.85 -8.75
CA THR A 148 0.79 2.29 -8.49
C THR A 148 1.25 3.35 -9.48
N ALA A 149 1.00 3.14 -10.78
CA ALA A 149 1.35 4.11 -11.81
C ALA A 149 0.59 5.43 -11.63
N GLU A 150 -0.71 5.37 -11.32
CA GLU A 150 -1.53 6.55 -11.11
C GLU A 150 -1.14 7.33 -9.85
N ILE A 151 -0.84 6.64 -8.74
CA ILE A 151 -0.37 7.29 -7.51
C ILE A 151 0.98 7.96 -7.74
N SER A 152 1.93 7.27 -8.40
CA SER A 152 3.25 7.81 -8.72
C SER A 152 3.15 9.06 -9.60
N ARG A 153 2.33 9.02 -10.64
CA ARG A 153 2.04 10.17 -11.51
C ARG A 153 1.44 11.34 -10.71
N ALA A 154 0.44 11.05 -9.87
CA ALA A 154 -0.23 12.06 -9.07
C ALA A 154 0.72 12.70 -8.06
N GLN A 155 1.58 11.94 -7.40
CA GLN A 155 2.59 12.45 -6.48
C GLN A 155 3.59 13.36 -7.18
N ILE A 156 4.14 12.96 -8.34
CA ILE A 156 5.06 13.80 -9.12
C ILE A 156 4.39 15.13 -9.49
N TRP A 157 3.16 15.06 -10.00
CA TRP A 157 2.39 16.25 -10.34
C TRP A 157 2.18 17.17 -9.14
N GLN A 158 1.80 16.60 -8.00
CA GLN A 158 1.55 17.32 -6.76
C GLN A 158 2.82 17.99 -6.22
N TRP A 159 3.95 17.29 -6.23
CA TRP A 159 5.24 17.83 -5.78
C TRP A 159 5.73 18.97 -6.66
N ILE A 160 5.50 18.92 -7.98
CA ILE A 160 5.84 20.02 -8.89
C ILE A 160 4.95 21.25 -8.62
N ARG A 161 3.68 21.05 -8.32
CA ARG A 161 2.68 22.13 -8.20
C ARG A 161 2.60 22.74 -6.81
N HIS A 162 2.81 21.95 -5.76
CA HIS A 162 2.64 22.39 -4.39
C HIS A 162 3.92 23.00 -3.81
N PRO A 163 3.85 24.10 -3.01
CA PRO A 163 5.03 24.71 -2.39
C PRO A 163 5.85 23.76 -1.51
N GLY A 164 5.20 22.79 -0.86
CA GLY A 164 5.85 21.75 -0.05
C GLY A 164 6.54 20.64 -0.85
N GLY A 165 6.53 20.71 -2.19
CA GLY A 165 7.26 19.76 -3.03
C GLY A 165 8.77 20.05 -3.02
N VAL A 166 9.41 19.79 -1.88
CA VAL A 166 10.84 20.02 -1.62
C VAL A 166 11.47 18.70 -1.19
N LEU A 167 12.59 18.35 -1.83
CA LEU A 167 13.37 17.17 -1.48
C LEU A 167 14.04 17.34 -0.11
N ASP A 168 14.42 16.25 0.50
CA ASP A 168 15.15 16.21 1.78
C ASP A 168 16.49 16.93 1.75
N ASP A 169 17.09 17.13 0.57
CA ASP A 169 18.30 17.93 0.34
C ASP A 169 18.02 19.43 0.12
N GLY A 170 16.77 19.87 0.23
CA GLY A 170 16.33 21.26 0.08
C GLY A 170 16.02 21.70 -1.35
N ARG A 171 16.26 20.87 -2.37
CA ARG A 171 15.90 21.21 -3.75
C ARG A 171 14.40 21.11 -3.98
N ARG A 172 13.86 22.07 -4.70
CA ARG A 172 12.46 22.04 -5.11
C ARG A 172 12.25 21.07 -6.26
N VAL A 173 11.21 20.24 -6.18
CA VAL A 173 10.80 19.39 -7.31
C VAL A 173 10.24 20.27 -8.42
N THR A 174 10.81 20.16 -9.62
CA THR A 174 10.45 20.98 -10.77
C THR A 174 10.15 20.12 -12.00
N LEU A 175 9.46 20.71 -12.98
CA LEU A 175 9.24 20.07 -14.27
C LEU A 175 10.57 19.80 -15.01
N ALA A 176 11.57 20.67 -14.84
CA ALA A 176 12.90 20.46 -15.42
C ALA A 176 13.55 19.20 -14.84
N MET A 177 13.59 19.07 -13.52
CA MET A 177 14.12 17.88 -12.82
C MET A 177 13.38 16.60 -13.26
N PHE A 178 12.05 16.65 -13.38
CA PHE A 178 11.28 15.52 -13.90
C PHE A 178 11.70 15.12 -15.32
N ARG A 179 11.89 16.10 -16.21
CA ARG A 179 12.34 15.86 -17.59
C ARG A 179 13.76 15.29 -17.67
N GLU A 180 14.65 15.71 -16.79
CA GLU A 180 16.01 15.15 -16.68
C GLU A 180 15.99 13.68 -16.27
N LEU A 181 15.05 13.27 -15.41
CA LEU A 181 14.88 11.88 -15.00
C LEU A 181 14.23 10.99 -16.08
N LEU A 182 13.57 11.59 -17.08
CA LEU A 182 13.00 10.89 -18.22
C LEU A 182 14.00 10.64 -19.36
N ALA A 183 15.09 11.37 -19.40
CA ALA A 183 16.10 11.30 -20.47
C ALA A 183 17.10 10.17 -20.24
#